data_3503d3550241c8c9558096a774c138c6
#
_entry.id   3503d3550241c8c9558096a774c138c6
#
_cell.length_a   1.000
_cell.length_b   1.000
_cell.length_c   1.000
_cell.angle_alpha   90.00
_cell.angle_beta   90.00
_cell.angle_gamma   90.00
#
_symmetry.space_group_name_H-M   'P 1'
#
loop_
_entity.id
_entity.type
_entity.pdbx_description
1 polymer ?
#
loop_
_entity_poly.entity_id
_entity_poly.type
_entity_poly.pdbx_seq_one_letter_code
_entity_poly.pdbx_strand_id
1 'polypeptide(L)'
;MITPSRLALSASAVLAAALLLVGCTGSAETPPTSSATPDDSSSTGDVGDDFEAAWLDDGRMFSIVTWGSSSCVPIVDEISAEGQKVTLSLSDAPDDGGAEKVCTADFAPRASIGGLPAGVDPTKDVEFVVTLGEITEDVELDGNAALTGTPGDATDYLPSAGWFDDEGIVLLTWGSSTCPPVVENVDVQDAGATVTFATEDGACTMDMVPRATLLGMTGDVDDDEDFVLTLVGGNLDAAVNVLRG
;
A
#
# COMPACT_ATOMS: atom_id res chain seq x y z
N MET A 1 2.92 44.64 -44.62
CA MET A 1 4.38 44.90 -44.51
C MET A 1 4.99 43.60 -44.01
N ILE A 2 5.30 42.58 -44.83
CA ILE A 2 6.49 42.44 -45.69
C ILE A 2 7.76 42.39 -44.82
N THR A 3 8.17 41.13 -44.48
CA THR A 3 9.35 40.31 -44.82
C THR A 3 10.72 40.76 -44.24
N PRO A 4 11.78 39.93 -44.33
CA PRO A 4 11.95 38.47 -44.25
C PRO A 4 13.24 37.99 -43.51
N SER A 5 13.35 36.66 -43.39
CA SER A 5 14.55 35.78 -43.54
C SER A 5 15.92 36.17 -43.02
N ARG A 6 16.59 35.27 -42.33
CA ARG A 6 17.88 34.70 -42.75
C ARG A 6 18.12 33.30 -42.16
N LEU A 7 18.35 32.38 -43.09
CA LEU A 7 19.02 31.10 -42.94
C LEU A 7 20.50 31.28 -42.57
N ALA A 8 21.05 30.38 -41.78
CA ALA A 8 22.46 30.01 -41.81
C ALA A 8 22.62 28.50 -41.50
N LEU A 9 23.04 27.79 -42.53
CA LEU A 9 23.61 26.44 -42.50
C LEU A 9 25.07 26.49 -42.04
N SER A 10 25.53 25.46 -41.33
CA SER A 10 26.90 24.86 -41.44
C SER A 10 26.89 23.63 -40.53
N ALA A 11 26.93 22.40 -41.02
CA ALA A 11 27.99 21.65 -41.66
C ALA A 11 28.98 21.00 -40.66
N SER A 12 28.81 19.67 -40.50
CA SER A 12 29.80 18.57 -40.51
C SER A 12 30.95 18.56 -39.51
N ALA A 13 31.05 17.48 -38.73
CA ALA A 13 32.28 16.68 -38.61
C ALA A 13 31.98 15.26 -38.07
N VAL A 14 32.28 14.30 -38.88
CA VAL A 14 32.40 12.86 -38.62
C VAL A 14 33.77 12.60 -38.03
N LEU A 15 33.91 11.84 -36.97
CA LEU A 15 35.16 11.14 -36.65
C LEU A 15 34.83 9.75 -36.08
N ALA A 16 35.27 8.75 -36.83
CA ALA A 16 35.33 7.35 -36.48
C ALA A 16 36.70 7.01 -35.89
N ALA A 17 36.78 6.14 -34.87
CA ALA A 17 37.93 5.27 -34.55
C ALA A 17 37.48 4.31 -33.45
N ALA A 18 37.37 3.04 -33.68
CA ALA A 18 38.36 1.97 -33.80
C ALA A 18 38.35 1.07 -32.53
N LEU A 19 38.04 -0.18 -32.79
CA LEU A 19 38.09 -1.41 -32.00
C LEU A 19 39.45 -1.65 -31.31
N LEU A 20 39.43 -2.16 -30.06
CA LEU A 20 40.45 -3.06 -29.56
C LEU A 20 39.77 -4.21 -28.77
N LEU A 21 39.74 -5.35 -29.41
CA LEU A 21 39.57 -6.69 -28.81
C LEU A 21 40.89 -7.10 -28.17
N VAL A 22 40.90 -7.40 -26.89
CA VAL A 22 41.97 -8.19 -26.27
C VAL A 22 41.32 -9.42 -25.64
N GLY A 23 41.55 -10.54 -26.27
CA GLY A 23 41.28 -11.87 -25.74
C GLY A 23 42.45 -12.29 -24.82
N CYS A 24 42.12 -12.89 -23.69
CA CYS A 24 43.03 -13.74 -22.95
C CYS A 24 42.39 -15.10 -22.76
N THR A 25 42.96 -16.07 -23.47
CA THR A 25 42.80 -17.51 -23.20
C THR A 25 43.73 -17.88 -22.07
N GLY A 26 43.26 -18.63 -21.08
CA GLY A 26 44.08 -19.17 -19.98
C GLY A 26 43.42 -20.33 -19.26
N SER A 27 43.71 -21.50 -19.72
CA SER A 27 43.89 -22.81 -19.06
C SER A 27 42.99 -23.23 -17.87
N ALA A 28 42.41 -24.40 -18.07
CA ALA A 28 41.76 -25.26 -17.10
C ALA A 28 42.70 -25.75 -16.00
N GLU A 29 42.25 -25.67 -14.76
CA GLU A 29 42.64 -26.58 -13.67
C GLU A 29 41.39 -26.91 -12.85
N THR A 30 41.13 -28.18 -12.67
CA THR A 30 40.01 -28.80 -11.95
C THR A 30 40.38 -29.06 -10.49
N PRO A 31 39.45 -29.42 -9.60
CA PRO A 31 39.01 -28.75 -8.39
C PRO A 31 39.50 -29.36 -7.09
N PRO A 32 39.07 -28.83 -5.95
CA PRO A 32 38.54 -29.72 -4.93
C PRO A 32 37.09 -29.35 -4.56
N THR A 33 36.29 -30.37 -4.59
CA THR A 33 34.98 -30.51 -4.03
C THR A 33 34.98 -30.12 -2.55
N SER A 34 34.29 -29.02 -2.22
CA SER A 34 33.82 -28.77 -0.87
C SER A 34 32.31 -28.49 -0.99
N SER A 35 31.56 -29.45 -0.50
CA SER A 35 30.11 -29.30 -0.27
C SER A 35 29.92 -28.20 0.77
N ALA A 36 29.60 -27.02 0.33
CA ALA A 36 28.96 -26.01 1.15
C ALA A 36 27.49 -26.02 0.76
N THR A 37 26.64 -26.39 1.71
CA THR A 37 25.23 -26.16 1.72
C THR A 37 25.01 -24.65 1.47
N PRO A 38 24.19 -24.23 0.52
CA PRO A 38 23.76 -22.84 0.49
C PRO A 38 22.79 -22.65 1.66
N ASP A 39 23.21 -21.93 2.66
CA ASP A 39 22.30 -21.15 3.49
C ASP A 39 21.81 -20.03 2.57
N ASP A 40 20.70 -20.27 1.95
CA ASP A 40 19.99 -19.27 1.16
C ASP A 40 19.13 -18.45 2.13
N SER A 41 19.79 -17.58 2.84
CA SER A 41 19.18 -16.47 3.57
C SER A 41 19.71 -15.18 2.95
N SER A 42 19.47 -15.01 1.68
CA SER A 42 19.52 -13.71 1.02
C SER A 42 18.09 -13.19 0.94
N SER A 43 17.59 -12.69 2.05
CA SER A 43 16.55 -11.69 2.04
C SER A 43 17.17 -10.41 1.42
N THR A 44 17.26 -10.37 0.12
CA THR A 44 17.23 -9.09 -0.60
C THR A 44 15.80 -8.64 -0.51
N GLY A 45 15.51 -7.75 0.42
CA GLY A 45 14.25 -7.02 0.46
C GLY A 45 14.06 -6.34 -0.90
N ASP A 46 13.25 -6.96 -1.74
CA ASP A 46 12.69 -6.35 -2.93
C ASP A 46 11.61 -5.41 -2.40
N VAL A 47 11.96 -4.12 -2.30
CA VAL A 47 11.05 -3.10 -1.79
C VAL A 47 9.91 -2.97 -2.80
N GLY A 48 8.72 -3.53 -2.48
CA GLY A 48 7.47 -3.12 -3.09
C GLY A 48 6.73 -4.09 -3.99
N ASP A 49 6.97 -5.40 -3.95
CA ASP A 49 6.18 -6.38 -4.72
C ASP A 49 5.29 -7.28 -3.83
N ASP A 50 5.57 -7.40 -2.54
CA ASP A 50 4.80 -8.23 -1.62
C ASP A 50 3.50 -7.53 -1.18
N PHE A 51 2.44 -8.29 -0.99
CA PHE A 51 1.20 -7.77 -0.41
C PHE A 51 1.36 -7.67 1.11
N GLU A 52 0.80 -6.62 1.70
CA GLU A 52 0.83 -6.36 3.13
C GLU A 52 -0.58 -6.29 3.70
N ALA A 53 -0.72 -6.45 5.01
CA ALA A 53 -2.00 -6.35 5.68
C ALA A 53 -1.95 -5.45 6.91
N ALA A 54 -3.10 -4.88 7.28
CA ALA A 54 -3.23 -4.07 8.48
C ALA A 54 -4.57 -4.33 9.19
N TRP A 55 -4.56 -4.33 10.53
CA TRP A 55 -5.78 -4.33 11.33
C TRP A 55 -6.49 -2.98 11.28
N LEU A 56 -7.81 -3.02 11.16
CA LEU A 56 -8.69 -1.85 11.19
C LEU A 56 -9.93 -2.11 12.06
N ASP A 57 -10.59 -1.03 12.48
CA ASP A 57 -11.87 -1.07 13.21
C ASP A 57 -11.88 -2.04 14.39
N ASP A 58 -10.80 -1.99 15.20
CA ASP A 58 -10.65 -2.84 16.40
C ASP A 58 -10.74 -4.36 16.08
N GLY A 59 -10.20 -4.78 14.92
CA GLY A 59 -10.18 -6.16 14.47
C GLY A 59 -11.46 -6.64 13.76
N ARG A 60 -12.46 -5.78 13.56
CA ARG A 60 -13.64 -6.08 12.73
C ARG A 60 -13.36 -6.01 11.26
N MET A 61 -12.34 -5.24 10.88
CA MET A 61 -11.93 -4.98 9.51
C MET A 61 -10.42 -5.14 9.34
N PHE A 62 -10.01 -5.29 8.10
CA PHE A 62 -8.61 -5.32 7.69
C PHE A 62 -8.42 -4.51 6.42
N SER A 63 -7.18 -4.21 6.10
CA SER A 63 -6.77 -3.73 4.79
C SER A 63 -5.75 -4.69 4.18
N ILE A 64 -5.84 -4.91 2.87
CA ILE A 64 -4.75 -5.47 2.08
C ILE A 64 -4.13 -4.31 1.29
N VAL A 65 -2.82 -4.15 1.41
CA VAL A 65 -2.05 -3.17 0.66
C VAL A 65 -1.35 -3.88 -0.50
N THR A 66 -1.54 -3.35 -1.69
CA THR A 66 -0.92 -3.82 -2.94
C THR A 66 -0.28 -2.65 -3.64
N TRP A 67 0.64 -2.90 -4.57
CA TRP A 67 1.29 -1.83 -5.34
C TRP A 67 0.76 -1.76 -6.78
N GLY A 68 0.66 -0.56 -7.31
CA GLY A 68 0.21 -0.30 -8.68
C GLY A 68 -0.30 1.12 -8.88
N SER A 69 -1.21 1.31 -9.84
CA SER A 69 -1.76 2.63 -10.13
C SER A 69 -2.56 3.20 -8.96
N SER A 70 -2.19 4.39 -8.48
CA SER A 70 -2.87 5.09 -7.39
C SER A 70 -4.33 5.47 -7.71
N SER A 71 -4.67 5.60 -8.99
CA SER A 71 -6.04 5.92 -9.44
C SER A 71 -6.93 4.70 -9.64
N CYS A 72 -6.37 3.49 -9.57
CA CYS A 72 -7.08 2.22 -9.77
C CYS A 72 -6.89 1.32 -8.55
N VAL A 73 -7.51 1.70 -7.44
CA VAL A 73 -7.46 0.92 -6.20
C VAL A 73 -8.41 -0.27 -6.34
N PRO A 74 -7.92 -1.52 -6.14
CA PRO A 74 -8.78 -2.69 -6.15
C PRO A 74 -9.74 -2.69 -4.96
N ILE A 75 -10.83 -3.43 -5.10
CA ILE A 75 -11.78 -3.68 -4.02
C ILE A 75 -11.81 -5.16 -3.65
N VAL A 76 -12.13 -5.47 -2.42
CA VAL A 76 -12.42 -6.85 -2.00
C VAL A 76 -13.75 -7.26 -2.63
N ASP A 77 -13.71 -8.29 -3.51
CA ASP A 77 -14.86 -8.78 -4.25
C ASP A 77 -15.48 -10.01 -3.57
N GLU A 78 -14.69 -11.08 -3.41
CA GLU A 78 -15.11 -12.29 -2.73
C GLU A 78 -14.24 -12.52 -1.50
N ILE A 79 -14.86 -12.95 -0.41
CA ILE A 79 -14.16 -13.27 0.84
C ILE A 79 -14.82 -14.46 1.54
N SER A 80 -13.99 -15.36 2.06
CA SER A 80 -14.41 -16.49 2.87
C SER A 80 -13.35 -16.83 3.92
N ALA A 81 -13.73 -17.54 4.99
CA ALA A 81 -12.80 -17.97 6.02
C ALA A 81 -13.01 -19.42 6.43
N GLU A 82 -11.92 -20.12 6.71
CA GLU A 82 -11.88 -21.43 7.35
C GLU A 82 -10.95 -21.37 8.56
N GLY A 83 -11.51 -21.16 9.76
CA GLY A 83 -10.73 -20.89 10.97
C GLY A 83 -10.00 -19.53 10.86
N GLN A 84 -8.68 -19.54 10.96
CA GLN A 84 -7.83 -18.32 10.85
C GLN A 84 -7.31 -18.09 9.43
N LYS A 85 -7.68 -18.92 8.47
CA LYS A 85 -7.32 -18.73 7.07
C LYS A 85 -8.46 -18.03 6.33
N VAL A 86 -8.16 -16.86 5.80
CA VAL A 86 -9.07 -16.00 5.04
C VAL A 86 -8.65 -16.01 3.57
N THR A 87 -9.53 -16.45 2.70
CA THR A 87 -9.30 -16.41 1.24
C THR A 87 -10.13 -15.29 0.64
N LEU A 88 -9.50 -14.44 -0.14
CA LEU A 88 -10.17 -13.31 -0.79
C LEU A 88 -9.65 -13.05 -2.19
N SER A 89 -10.49 -12.44 -3.02
CA SER A 89 -10.10 -11.90 -4.31
C SER A 89 -10.23 -10.37 -4.30
N LEU A 90 -9.27 -9.74 -4.96
CA LEU A 90 -9.29 -8.32 -5.27
C LEU A 90 -9.64 -8.15 -6.75
N SER A 91 -10.57 -7.25 -7.04
CA SER A 91 -10.96 -6.91 -8.40
C SER A 91 -10.92 -5.41 -8.62
N ASP A 92 -10.84 -4.99 -9.89
CA ASP A 92 -10.97 -3.58 -10.21
C ASP A 92 -12.35 -3.06 -9.78
N ALA A 93 -12.36 -1.87 -9.18
CA ALA A 93 -13.62 -1.24 -8.82
C ALA A 93 -14.51 -1.10 -10.07
N PRO A 94 -15.82 -1.43 -9.96
CA PRO A 94 -16.72 -1.38 -11.10
C PRO A 94 -16.79 0.04 -11.68
N ASP A 95 -16.87 0.11 -13.02
CA ASP A 95 -16.97 1.38 -13.74
C ASP A 95 -18.33 2.05 -13.52
N ASP A 96 -18.33 3.26 -13.03
CA ASP A 96 -19.55 4.09 -12.88
C ASP A 96 -20.10 4.61 -14.22
N GLY A 97 -20.30 3.74 -15.21
CA GLY A 97 -20.92 4.17 -16.47
C GLY A 97 -20.40 3.53 -17.75
N GLY A 98 -19.62 2.46 -17.68
CA GLY A 98 -19.24 1.65 -18.84
C GLY A 98 -18.20 2.27 -19.76
N ALA A 99 -17.47 3.29 -19.31
CA ALA A 99 -16.24 3.74 -19.94
C ALA A 99 -15.06 2.99 -19.30
N GLU A 100 -14.14 2.51 -20.12
CA GLU A 100 -12.92 1.85 -19.64
C GLU A 100 -12.14 2.83 -18.75
N LYS A 101 -11.95 2.47 -17.47
CA LYS A 101 -11.22 3.29 -16.51
C LYS A 101 -9.74 3.35 -16.91
N VAL A 102 -9.24 4.54 -17.15
CA VAL A 102 -7.82 4.74 -17.46
C VAL A 102 -7.04 4.92 -16.16
N CYS A 103 -6.17 3.95 -15.86
CA CYS A 103 -5.28 4.00 -14.71
C CYS A 103 -4.06 4.87 -15.00
N THR A 104 -3.57 5.56 -13.98
CA THR A 104 -2.27 6.26 -14.03
C THR A 104 -1.13 5.23 -14.15
N ALA A 105 -0.01 5.64 -14.74
CA ALA A 105 1.15 4.77 -14.93
C ALA A 105 2.17 4.89 -13.77
N ASP A 106 1.71 5.23 -12.58
CA ASP A 106 2.51 5.26 -11.36
C ASP A 106 2.51 3.88 -10.68
N PHE A 107 3.46 3.68 -9.80
CA PHE A 107 3.56 2.50 -8.95
C PHE A 107 3.58 2.98 -7.50
N ALA A 108 2.45 2.84 -6.82
CA ALA A 108 2.22 3.36 -5.48
C ALA A 108 1.45 2.33 -4.63
N PRO A 109 1.57 2.36 -3.29
CA PRO A 109 0.75 1.50 -2.43
C PRO A 109 -0.73 1.88 -2.57
N ARG A 110 -1.60 0.86 -2.49
CA ARG A 110 -3.06 0.97 -2.61
C ARG A 110 -3.71 0.09 -1.56
N ALA A 111 -4.62 0.63 -0.78
CA ALA A 111 -5.27 -0.08 0.31
C ALA A 111 -6.69 -0.51 -0.06
N SER A 112 -6.94 -1.82 -0.04
CA SER A 112 -8.25 -2.46 -0.21
C SER A 112 -8.82 -2.85 1.14
N ILE A 113 -9.95 -2.27 1.54
CA ILE A 113 -10.56 -2.51 2.85
C ILE A 113 -11.58 -3.66 2.75
N GLY A 114 -11.51 -4.60 3.70
CA GLY A 114 -12.47 -5.69 3.86
C GLY A 114 -12.99 -5.82 5.28
N GLY A 115 -14.22 -6.33 5.43
CA GLY A 115 -14.74 -6.79 6.71
C GLY A 115 -14.21 -8.19 7.02
N LEU A 116 -13.69 -8.41 8.22
CA LEU A 116 -13.24 -9.73 8.64
C LEU A 116 -14.45 -10.68 8.82
N PRO A 117 -14.42 -11.88 8.21
CA PRO A 117 -15.55 -12.81 8.31
C PRO A 117 -15.82 -13.26 9.74
N ALA A 118 -17.10 -13.45 10.08
CA ALA A 118 -17.52 -13.95 11.38
C ALA A 118 -16.84 -15.30 11.69
N GLY A 119 -16.33 -15.43 12.91
CA GLY A 119 -15.66 -16.64 13.39
C GLY A 119 -14.14 -16.63 13.29
N VAL A 120 -13.55 -15.67 12.59
CA VAL A 120 -12.11 -15.37 12.68
C VAL A 120 -11.85 -14.65 14.01
N ASP A 121 -10.74 -14.96 14.67
CA ASP A 121 -10.36 -14.39 15.96
C ASP A 121 -9.16 -13.43 15.75
N PRO A 122 -9.37 -12.11 15.80
CA PRO A 122 -8.30 -11.13 15.50
C PRO A 122 -7.22 -11.07 16.60
N THR A 123 -7.41 -11.77 17.72
CA THR A 123 -6.37 -11.90 18.75
C THR A 123 -5.35 -13.00 18.43
N LYS A 124 -5.50 -13.68 17.31
CA LYS A 124 -4.61 -14.73 16.79
C LYS A 124 -4.17 -14.37 15.38
N ASP A 125 -3.04 -14.91 14.99
CA ASP A 125 -2.51 -14.74 13.64
C ASP A 125 -3.53 -15.18 12.59
N VAL A 126 -3.66 -14.39 11.54
CA VAL A 126 -4.57 -14.62 10.41
C VAL A 126 -3.76 -14.73 9.13
N GLU A 127 -3.94 -15.84 8.43
CA GLU A 127 -3.36 -16.05 7.10
C GLU A 127 -4.36 -15.61 6.03
N PHE A 128 -4.01 -14.61 5.25
CA PHE A 128 -4.77 -14.17 4.08
C PHE A 128 -4.20 -14.81 2.82
N VAL A 129 -5.04 -15.47 2.03
CA VAL A 129 -4.73 -15.89 0.65
C VAL A 129 -5.40 -14.90 -0.28
N VAL A 130 -4.60 -14.02 -0.85
CA VAL A 130 -5.07 -12.88 -1.64
C VAL A 130 -4.82 -13.14 -3.12
N THR A 131 -5.87 -13.04 -3.94
CA THR A 131 -5.76 -13.15 -5.40
C THR A 131 -6.08 -11.80 -6.06
N LEU A 132 -5.15 -11.31 -6.89
CA LEU A 132 -5.32 -10.12 -7.72
C LEU A 132 -4.96 -10.45 -9.17
N GLY A 133 -5.95 -10.62 -10.03
CA GLY A 133 -5.74 -11.07 -11.41
C GLY A 133 -5.15 -12.47 -11.47
N GLU A 134 -3.91 -12.60 -11.96
CA GLU A 134 -3.18 -13.88 -12.03
C GLU A 134 -2.21 -14.09 -10.88
N ILE A 135 -2.05 -13.10 -10.00
CA ILE A 135 -1.17 -13.14 -8.83
C ILE A 135 -1.96 -13.70 -7.64
N THR A 136 -1.35 -14.59 -6.87
CA THR A 136 -1.89 -15.06 -5.60
C THR A 136 -0.75 -15.07 -4.59
N GLU A 137 -0.96 -14.38 -3.45
CA GLU A 137 0.00 -14.21 -2.39
C GLU A 137 -0.61 -14.64 -1.05
N ASP A 138 0.22 -15.22 -0.19
CA ASP A 138 -0.11 -15.50 1.19
C ASP A 138 0.43 -14.35 2.05
N VAL A 139 -0.45 -13.69 2.80
CA VAL A 139 -0.13 -12.55 3.68
C VAL A 139 -0.46 -12.95 5.11
N GLU A 140 0.51 -12.85 6.00
CA GLU A 140 0.31 -13.12 7.43
C GLU A 140 0.10 -11.79 8.17
N LEU A 141 -0.91 -11.76 9.04
CA LEU A 141 -1.18 -10.62 9.91
C LEU A 141 -1.21 -11.13 11.35
N ASP A 142 -0.24 -10.70 12.13
CA ASP A 142 -0.08 -11.14 13.52
C ASP A 142 -1.31 -10.78 14.38
N GLY A 143 -1.68 -11.69 15.26
CA GLY A 143 -2.81 -11.49 16.16
C GLY A 143 -2.52 -10.44 17.22
N ASN A 144 -3.48 -9.55 17.48
CA ASN A 144 -3.33 -8.53 18.51
C ASN A 144 -4.30 -8.76 19.67
N ALA A 145 -3.77 -9.16 20.83
CA ALA A 145 -4.55 -9.45 22.03
C ALA A 145 -5.31 -8.25 22.61
N ALA A 146 -5.01 -7.03 22.17
CA ALA A 146 -5.71 -5.81 22.57
C ALA A 146 -6.99 -5.55 21.74
N LEU A 147 -7.18 -6.24 20.62
CA LEU A 147 -8.39 -6.12 19.79
C LEU A 147 -9.59 -6.74 20.50
N THR A 148 -10.68 -6.00 20.52
CA THR A 148 -11.92 -6.38 21.22
C THR A 148 -13.14 -6.43 20.30
N GLY A 149 -13.00 -5.95 19.08
CA GLY A 149 -14.05 -5.98 18.08
C GLY A 149 -14.39 -7.42 17.66
N THR A 150 -15.64 -7.66 17.36
CA THR A 150 -16.13 -8.97 16.93
C THR A 150 -16.29 -8.98 15.41
N PRO A 151 -15.53 -9.79 14.66
CA PRO A 151 -15.70 -9.94 13.22
C PRO A 151 -17.12 -10.33 12.83
N GLY A 152 -17.65 -9.67 11.81
CA GLY A 152 -19.02 -9.80 11.36
C GLY A 152 -20.03 -8.89 12.06
N ASP A 153 -19.67 -8.23 13.15
CA ASP A 153 -20.50 -7.20 13.78
C ASP A 153 -20.43 -5.87 13.01
N ALA A 154 -21.41 -5.01 13.25
CA ALA A 154 -21.46 -3.68 12.64
C ALA A 154 -20.34 -2.79 13.20
N THR A 155 -19.76 -1.95 12.32
CA THR A 155 -18.81 -0.91 12.70
C THR A 155 -19.48 0.22 13.50
N ASP A 156 -18.69 0.90 14.32
CA ASP A 156 -19.10 2.13 15.01
C ASP A 156 -18.90 3.41 14.15
N TYR A 157 -18.40 3.27 12.93
CA TYR A 157 -18.08 4.36 12.00
C TYR A 157 -17.06 5.37 12.56
N LEU A 158 -16.19 4.92 13.45
CA LEU A 158 -15.11 5.73 13.99
C LEU A 158 -13.84 5.59 13.12
N PRO A 159 -12.98 6.62 13.08
CA PRO A 159 -11.66 6.48 12.47
C PRO A 159 -10.86 5.38 13.16
N SER A 160 -10.11 4.61 12.38
CA SER A 160 -9.20 3.57 12.85
C SER A 160 -7.93 3.58 11.99
N ALA A 161 -6.81 3.14 12.54
CA ALA A 161 -5.56 3.07 11.80
C ALA A 161 -4.78 1.82 12.18
N GLY A 162 -4.01 1.28 11.24
CA GLY A 162 -3.16 0.12 11.44
C GLY A 162 -1.87 0.20 10.62
N TRP A 163 -0.77 -0.30 11.19
CA TRP A 163 0.49 -0.48 10.49
C TRP A 163 0.33 -1.59 9.44
N PHE A 164 0.87 -1.38 8.23
CA PHE A 164 0.98 -2.41 7.21
C PHE A 164 2.45 -2.74 6.88
N ASP A 165 3.36 -1.85 7.23
CA ASP A 165 4.80 -2.03 7.22
C ASP A 165 5.45 -1.08 8.25
N ASP A 166 6.79 -1.12 8.38
CA ASP A 166 7.56 -0.32 9.37
C ASP A 166 7.40 1.21 9.19
N GLU A 167 7.02 1.67 8.01
CA GLU A 167 6.93 3.10 7.66
C GLU A 167 5.55 3.50 7.12
N GLY A 168 4.58 2.58 7.11
CA GLY A 168 3.29 2.75 6.46
C GLY A 168 2.08 2.49 7.34
N ILE A 169 1.14 3.41 7.34
CA ILE A 169 -0.12 3.29 8.06
C ILE A 169 -1.30 3.38 7.09
N VAL A 170 -2.27 2.48 7.23
CA VAL A 170 -3.60 2.64 6.64
C VAL A 170 -4.50 3.34 7.64
N LEU A 171 -5.02 4.52 7.30
CA LEU A 171 -6.05 5.21 8.05
C LEU A 171 -7.42 4.95 7.40
N LEU A 172 -8.31 4.31 8.15
CA LEU A 172 -9.72 4.15 7.81
C LEU A 172 -10.51 5.35 8.32
N THR A 173 -11.28 5.97 7.44
CA THR A 173 -12.28 6.97 7.79
C THR A 173 -13.62 6.65 7.13
N TRP A 174 -14.68 7.28 7.60
CA TRP A 174 -16.05 7.07 7.10
C TRP A 174 -16.65 8.35 6.56
N GLY A 175 -17.36 8.27 5.45
CA GLY A 175 -18.05 9.42 4.87
C GLY A 175 -18.35 9.27 3.39
N SER A 176 -18.56 10.41 2.73
CA SER A 176 -18.94 10.48 1.32
C SER A 176 -17.91 9.82 0.40
N SER A 177 -18.38 9.01 -0.54
CA SER A 177 -17.56 8.40 -1.59
C SER A 177 -16.96 9.42 -2.57
N THR A 178 -17.61 10.59 -2.71
CA THR A 178 -17.16 11.63 -3.65
C THR A 178 -16.26 12.69 -3.03
N CYS A 179 -16.08 12.65 -1.70
CA CYS A 179 -15.24 13.60 -0.96
C CYS A 179 -14.27 12.83 -0.05
N PRO A 180 -13.29 12.10 -0.61
CA PRO A 180 -12.26 11.44 0.21
C PRO A 180 -11.43 12.50 0.95
N PRO A 181 -10.95 12.21 2.16
CA PRO A 181 -10.09 13.14 2.89
C PRO A 181 -8.78 13.38 2.12
N VAL A 182 -8.35 14.63 2.06
CA VAL A 182 -7.11 15.04 1.41
C VAL A 182 -6.11 15.44 2.48
N VAL A 183 -5.00 14.72 2.59
CA VAL A 183 -3.92 15.04 3.53
C VAL A 183 -3.14 16.24 3.02
N GLU A 184 -3.02 17.27 3.84
CA GLU A 184 -2.18 18.45 3.57
C GLU A 184 -0.79 18.32 4.20
N ASN A 185 -0.71 17.73 5.39
CA ASN A 185 0.55 17.57 6.10
C ASN A 185 0.51 16.39 7.07
N VAL A 186 1.66 15.75 7.23
CA VAL A 186 1.92 14.76 8.28
C VAL A 186 3.13 15.25 9.06
N ASP A 187 2.96 15.52 10.36
CA ASP A 187 4.02 15.95 11.26
C ASP A 187 4.31 14.81 12.24
N VAL A 188 5.37 14.06 11.97
CA VAL A 188 5.77 12.87 12.72
C VAL A 188 6.57 13.24 13.95
N GLN A 189 6.29 12.59 15.08
CA GLN A 189 6.93 12.73 16.38
C GLN A 189 7.25 11.34 16.96
N ASP A 190 8.05 11.27 18.01
CA ASP A 190 8.54 10.00 18.57
C ASP A 190 7.44 8.96 18.90
N ALA A 191 6.25 9.40 19.34
CA ALA A 191 5.16 8.49 19.75
C ALA A 191 3.83 8.81 19.04
N GLY A 192 3.87 9.37 17.85
CA GLY A 192 2.67 9.70 17.09
C GLY A 192 2.90 10.67 15.95
N ALA A 193 1.83 10.97 15.23
CA ALA A 193 1.86 11.98 14.18
C ALA A 193 0.61 12.85 14.21
N THR A 194 0.75 14.11 13.82
CA THR A 194 -0.38 14.99 13.52
C THR A 194 -0.64 14.98 12.04
N VAL A 195 -1.83 14.52 11.64
CA VAL A 195 -2.29 14.49 10.24
C VAL A 195 -3.29 15.62 10.04
N THR A 196 -2.92 16.58 9.20
CA THR A 196 -3.78 17.72 8.86
C THR A 196 -4.48 17.47 7.53
N PHE A 197 -5.79 17.64 7.52
CA PHE A 197 -6.62 17.45 6.33
C PHE A 197 -7.14 18.77 5.78
N ALA A 198 -7.21 18.85 4.46
CA ALA A 198 -7.82 19.95 3.74
C ALA A 198 -9.31 20.10 4.10
N THR A 199 -9.79 21.33 4.07
CA THR A 199 -11.22 21.58 4.19
C THR A 199 -11.88 21.35 2.83
N GLU A 200 -12.88 20.47 2.77
CA GLU A 200 -13.67 20.24 1.58
C GLU A 200 -14.75 21.31 1.44
N ASP A 201 -14.67 22.11 0.36
CA ASP A 201 -15.66 23.14 0.03
C ASP A 201 -16.68 22.65 -1.02
N GLY A 202 -16.61 21.38 -1.44
CA GLY A 202 -17.43 20.78 -2.49
C GLY A 202 -18.78 20.23 -2.00
N ALA A 203 -19.68 19.95 -2.92
CA ALA A 203 -20.90 19.19 -2.64
C ALA A 203 -20.54 17.69 -2.61
N CYS A 204 -20.76 17.05 -1.48
CA CYS A 204 -20.51 15.64 -1.27
C CYS A 204 -21.82 14.83 -1.35
N THR A 205 -21.73 13.57 -1.73
CA THR A 205 -22.84 12.61 -1.59
C THR A 205 -23.13 12.37 -0.11
N MET A 206 -24.35 11.95 0.19
CA MET A 206 -24.77 11.66 1.59
C MET A 206 -24.63 10.18 1.94
N ASP A 207 -23.76 9.46 1.26
CA ASP A 207 -23.42 8.08 1.58
C ASP A 207 -22.36 8.00 2.70
N MET A 208 -22.30 6.86 3.35
CA MET A 208 -21.33 6.56 4.40
C MET A 208 -20.57 5.30 3.99
N VAL A 209 -19.40 5.49 3.40
CA VAL A 209 -18.54 4.41 2.93
C VAL A 209 -17.19 4.41 3.66
N PRO A 210 -16.51 3.26 3.77
CA PRO A 210 -15.14 3.20 4.26
C PRO A 210 -14.22 3.87 3.23
N ARG A 211 -13.24 4.64 3.73
CA ARG A 211 -12.25 5.34 2.90
C ARG A 211 -10.88 5.10 3.49
N ALA A 212 -9.98 4.52 2.69
CA ALA A 212 -8.59 4.32 3.06
C ALA A 212 -7.76 5.55 2.68
N THR A 213 -6.90 5.97 3.59
CA THR A 213 -5.82 6.94 3.34
C THR A 213 -4.52 6.30 3.76
N LEU A 214 -3.56 6.23 2.84
CA LEU A 214 -2.21 5.74 3.13
C LEU A 214 -1.35 6.89 3.63
N LEU A 215 -0.67 6.68 4.73
CA LEU A 215 0.22 7.63 5.38
C LEU A 215 1.62 7.02 5.43
N GLY A 216 2.59 7.67 4.78
CA GLY A 216 3.99 7.31 4.94
C GLY A 216 4.59 8.02 6.15
N MET A 217 5.19 7.27 7.04
CA MET A 217 5.90 7.79 8.20
C MET A 217 7.37 7.98 7.83
N THR A 218 7.82 9.22 7.79
CA THR A 218 9.22 9.54 7.49
C THR A 218 9.93 9.86 8.80
N GLY A 219 10.95 9.07 9.16
CA GLY A 219 11.72 9.26 10.38
C GLY A 219 12.01 7.94 11.07
N ASP A 220 12.63 8.00 12.21
CA ASP A 220 12.94 6.86 13.08
C ASP A 220 11.69 6.61 13.96
N VAL A 221 10.70 5.94 13.39
CA VAL A 221 9.44 5.59 14.08
C VAL A 221 9.56 4.14 14.53
N ASP A 222 9.17 3.87 15.77
CA ASP A 222 9.14 2.52 16.32
C ASP A 222 7.69 2.02 16.27
N ASP A 223 7.42 1.10 15.34
CA ASP A 223 6.10 0.48 15.17
C ASP A 223 5.77 -0.53 16.27
N ASP A 224 6.77 -0.97 17.05
CA ASP A 224 6.60 -1.80 18.24
C ASP A 224 6.10 -1.02 19.47
N GLU A 225 6.17 0.32 19.47
CA GLU A 225 5.68 1.18 20.55
C GLU A 225 4.27 1.73 20.26
N ASP A 226 3.58 2.21 21.31
CA ASP A 226 2.25 2.83 21.15
C ASP A 226 2.37 4.11 20.32
N PHE A 227 1.66 4.13 19.19
CA PHE A 227 1.67 5.25 18.25
C PHE A 227 0.27 5.84 18.08
N VAL A 228 0.15 7.17 18.16
CA VAL A 228 -1.15 7.85 18.09
C VAL A 228 -1.18 8.85 16.96
N LEU A 229 -2.16 8.71 16.07
CA LEU A 229 -2.48 9.73 15.08
C LEU A 229 -3.42 10.79 15.70
N THR A 230 -3.03 12.04 15.65
CA THR A 230 -3.90 13.18 15.93
C THR A 230 -4.41 13.73 14.59
N LEU A 231 -5.69 13.50 14.31
CA LEU A 231 -6.35 13.98 13.09
C LEU A 231 -6.86 15.40 13.32
N VAL A 232 -6.59 16.30 12.38
CA VAL A 232 -6.97 17.72 12.46
C VAL A 232 -7.55 18.20 11.14
N GLY A 233 -8.69 18.83 11.17
CA GLY A 233 -9.37 19.36 9.98
C GLY A 233 -10.18 18.32 9.21
N GLY A 234 -10.77 18.70 8.08
CA GLY A 234 -11.58 17.81 7.25
C GLY A 234 -12.79 17.17 7.95
N ASN A 235 -13.23 17.73 9.10
CA ASN A 235 -14.22 17.14 10.02
C ASN A 235 -13.78 15.77 10.62
N LEU A 236 -12.48 15.55 10.73
CA LEU A 236 -11.89 14.31 11.24
C LEU A 236 -11.15 14.50 12.57
N ASP A 237 -11.50 15.55 13.34
CA ASP A 237 -10.81 15.86 14.60
C ASP A 237 -10.97 14.72 15.61
N ALA A 238 -9.91 13.91 15.75
CA ALA A 238 -9.87 12.70 16.59
C ALA A 238 -8.43 12.34 16.98
N ALA A 239 -8.28 11.56 18.03
CA ALA A 239 -7.06 10.82 18.33
C ALA A 239 -7.32 9.33 18.06
N VAL A 240 -6.43 8.69 17.31
CA VAL A 240 -6.56 7.30 16.86
C VAL A 240 -5.29 6.53 17.24
N ASN A 241 -5.43 5.49 18.04
CA ASN A 241 -4.33 4.56 18.27
C ASN A 241 -4.10 3.74 17.02
N VAL A 242 -2.84 3.60 16.60
CA VAL A 242 -2.48 2.76 15.46
C VAL A 242 -2.39 1.31 15.93
N LEU A 243 -3.15 0.44 15.28
CA LEU A 243 -3.19 -0.99 15.57
C LEU A 243 -1.95 -1.66 14.97
N ARG A 244 -1.46 -2.68 15.64
CA ARG A 244 -0.36 -3.54 15.19
C ARG A 244 -0.88 -4.89 14.78
N GLY A 245 -0.21 -5.55 13.88
CA GLY A 245 -0.43 -6.92 13.47
C GLY A 245 0.85 -7.69 13.41
#